data_1213064a830538772ba840384502ca5e
#
_entry.id   1213064a830538772ba840384502ca5e
#
_cell.length_a   1.000
_cell.length_b   1.000
_cell.length_c   1.000
_cell.angle_alpha   90.00
_cell.angle_beta   90.00
_cell.angle_gamma   90.00
#
_symmetry.space_group_name_H-M   'P 1'
#
loop_
_entity.id
_entity.type
_entity.pdbx_description
1 polymer ?
#
loop_
_entity_poly.entity_id
_entity_poly.type
_entity_poly.pdbx_seq_one_letter_code
_entity_poly.pdbx_strand_id
1 'polypeptide(L)'
;MTYKAVVFDIDGTLSPVLSWLDFTKALGASVDRHQQIFHDYREEHITYEQSREQLIGLWQSTGRAEHSIMQKIFDAWPLDPVAPELIKSLRERHIQICLITGSFDTYAATVGRRLGVKHWYANTEFIFDEAGQLMSYNYVRDQAAEKLKQFQKFLAASSLTATDCLAVGDGPNDIELFKATGRGIFIEPAFDRDDLAGIRAAAWRHVPSLAAVHAIINP
;
A
#
# COMPACT_ATOMS: atom_id res chain seq x y z
N MET A 1 -26.85 1.75 -0.97
CA MET A 1 -26.08 2.58 -0.01
C MET A 1 -25.22 3.54 -0.81
N THR A 2 -25.31 4.83 -0.54
CA THR A 2 -24.53 5.84 -1.27
C THR A 2 -23.23 6.13 -0.49
N TYR A 3 -22.09 5.93 -1.11
CA TYR A 3 -20.78 6.45 -0.70
C TYR A 3 -20.29 7.42 -1.80
N LYS A 4 -19.46 8.38 -1.42
CA LYS A 4 -18.95 9.43 -2.32
C LYS A 4 -17.48 9.20 -2.67
N ALA A 5 -16.78 8.38 -1.90
CA ALA A 5 -15.39 8.02 -2.14
C ALA A 5 -15.08 6.56 -1.79
N VAL A 6 -14.05 6.01 -2.43
CA VAL A 6 -13.44 4.73 -2.06
C VAL A 6 -11.96 4.93 -1.85
N VAL A 7 -11.47 4.41 -0.72
CA VAL A 7 -10.06 4.39 -0.36
C VAL A 7 -9.54 2.97 -0.52
N PHE A 8 -8.47 2.80 -1.28
CA PHE A 8 -7.85 1.50 -1.54
C PHE A 8 -6.44 1.45 -0.95
N ASP A 9 -6.09 0.33 -0.32
CA ASP A 9 -4.70 -0.07 -0.24
C ASP A 9 -4.19 -0.53 -1.62
N ILE A 10 -2.88 -0.75 -1.75
CA ILE A 10 -2.24 -1.17 -3.01
C ILE A 10 -1.78 -2.62 -2.93
N ASP A 11 -0.83 -2.93 -2.04
CA ASP A 11 -0.26 -4.27 -1.88
C ASP A 11 -1.35 -5.26 -1.43
N GLY A 12 -1.47 -6.42 -2.08
CA GLY A 12 -2.52 -7.40 -1.75
C GLY A 12 -3.95 -6.96 -2.09
N THR A 13 -4.16 -5.71 -2.52
CA THR A 13 -5.47 -5.12 -2.82
C THR A 13 -5.64 -4.79 -4.29
N LEU A 14 -4.97 -3.75 -4.80
CA LEU A 14 -4.98 -3.37 -6.23
C LEU A 14 -3.86 -4.04 -7.03
N SER A 15 -2.93 -4.65 -6.35
CA SER A 15 -1.77 -5.35 -6.90
C SER A 15 -1.50 -6.61 -6.06
N PRO A 16 -1.15 -7.74 -6.68
CA PRO A 16 -0.76 -8.95 -5.95
C PRO A 16 0.67 -8.89 -5.38
N VAL A 17 1.36 -7.77 -5.59
CA VAL A 17 2.76 -7.56 -5.17
C VAL A 17 2.84 -7.42 -3.65
N LEU A 18 3.90 -7.96 -3.06
CA LEU A 18 4.36 -7.67 -1.69
C LEU A 18 5.58 -6.75 -1.81
N SER A 19 5.34 -5.46 -1.93
CA SER A 19 6.28 -4.48 -2.48
C SER A 19 7.68 -4.53 -1.86
N TRP A 20 7.83 -4.69 -0.55
CA TRP A 20 9.12 -4.72 0.12
C TRP A 20 10.01 -5.90 -0.32
N LEU A 21 9.44 -7.11 -0.38
CA LEU A 21 10.17 -8.31 -0.77
C LEU A 21 10.36 -8.38 -2.28
N ASP A 22 9.32 -8.04 -3.04
CA ASP A 22 9.39 -8.06 -4.51
C ASP A 22 10.33 -6.98 -5.04
N PHE A 23 10.44 -5.83 -4.37
CA PHE A 23 11.43 -4.81 -4.68
C PHE A 23 12.87 -5.33 -4.46
N THR A 24 13.14 -5.94 -3.32
CA THR A 24 14.43 -6.56 -3.02
C THR A 24 14.81 -7.58 -4.08
N LYS A 25 13.87 -8.47 -4.44
CA LYS A 25 14.06 -9.47 -5.48
C LYS A 25 14.30 -8.84 -6.86
N ALA A 26 13.54 -7.81 -7.22
CA ALA A 26 13.65 -7.13 -8.51
C ALA A 26 14.97 -6.37 -8.68
N LEU A 27 15.53 -5.86 -7.59
CA LEU A 27 16.89 -5.30 -7.57
C LEU A 27 17.97 -6.38 -7.75
N GLY A 28 17.66 -7.66 -7.56
CA GLY A 28 18.61 -8.77 -7.55
C GLY A 28 19.30 -8.97 -6.20
N ALA A 29 18.77 -8.37 -5.14
CA ALA A 29 19.25 -8.55 -3.78
C ALA A 29 18.67 -9.81 -3.12
N SER A 30 19.32 -10.29 -2.04
CA SER A 30 18.88 -11.48 -1.32
C SER A 30 17.60 -11.20 -0.51
N VAL A 31 16.53 -11.90 -0.85
CA VAL A 31 15.26 -11.86 -0.10
C VAL A 31 15.44 -12.48 1.29
N ASP A 32 16.22 -13.57 1.42
CA ASP A 32 16.49 -14.21 2.71
C ASP A 32 17.22 -13.23 3.65
N ARG A 33 18.20 -12.46 3.11
CA ARG A 33 18.86 -11.43 3.91
C ARG A 33 17.93 -10.32 4.34
N HIS A 34 17.02 -9.88 3.46
CA HIS A 34 15.99 -8.91 3.82
C HIS A 34 15.10 -9.44 4.95
N GLN A 35 14.61 -10.67 4.84
CA GLN A 35 13.78 -11.30 5.86
C GLN A 35 14.53 -11.45 7.20
N GLN A 36 15.83 -11.78 7.15
CA GLN A 36 16.66 -11.85 8.35
C GLN A 36 16.81 -10.48 9.03
N ILE A 37 17.06 -9.40 8.27
CA ILE A 37 17.12 -8.03 8.79
C ILE A 37 15.79 -7.65 9.47
N PHE A 38 14.67 -7.99 8.84
CA PHE A 38 13.34 -7.72 9.39
C PHE A 38 13.06 -8.55 10.66
N HIS A 39 13.46 -9.82 10.67
CA HIS A 39 13.38 -10.68 11.84
C HIS A 39 14.22 -10.11 13.00
N ASP A 40 15.50 -9.79 12.77
CA ASP A 40 16.41 -9.25 13.78
C ASP A 40 15.87 -7.93 14.38
N TYR A 41 15.22 -7.10 13.54
CA TYR A 41 14.55 -5.89 14.02
C TYR A 41 13.32 -6.21 14.89
N ARG A 42 12.49 -7.16 14.48
CA ARG A 42 11.28 -7.56 15.25
C ARG A 42 11.61 -8.17 16.60
N GLU A 43 12.68 -8.96 16.66
CA GLU A 43 13.19 -9.57 17.90
C GLU A 43 14.06 -8.60 18.73
N GLU A 44 14.12 -7.33 18.33
CA GLU A 44 14.90 -6.28 19.02
C GLU A 44 16.41 -6.56 19.09
N HIS A 45 16.95 -7.43 18.23
CA HIS A 45 18.38 -7.69 18.12
C HIS A 45 19.12 -6.51 17.50
N ILE A 46 18.45 -5.73 16.65
CA ILE A 46 18.97 -4.50 16.03
C ILE A 46 17.94 -3.38 16.14
N THR A 47 18.43 -2.14 16.16
CA THR A 47 17.54 -0.95 16.15
C THR A 47 16.88 -0.73 14.79
N TYR A 48 15.87 0.14 14.75
CA TYR A 48 15.26 0.56 13.47
C TYR A 48 16.30 1.20 12.54
N GLU A 49 17.18 2.05 13.07
CA GLU A 49 18.23 2.71 12.31
C GLU A 49 19.19 1.70 11.70
N GLN A 50 19.62 0.71 12.49
CA GLN A 50 20.49 -0.37 12.02
C GLN A 50 19.80 -1.23 10.95
N SER A 51 18.51 -1.55 11.12
CA SER A 51 17.76 -2.31 10.12
C SER A 51 17.63 -1.54 8.80
N ARG A 52 17.37 -0.23 8.87
CA ARG A 52 17.30 0.66 7.71
C ARG A 52 18.65 0.73 6.98
N GLU A 53 19.74 0.95 7.70
CA GLU A 53 21.08 0.99 7.13
C GLU A 53 21.45 -0.33 6.43
N GLN A 54 21.18 -1.47 7.09
CA GLN A 54 21.45 -2.78 6.51
C GLN A 54 20.63 -3.04 5.25
N LEU A 55 19.37 -2.63 5.24
CA LEU A 55 18.48 -2.81 4.10
C LEU A 55 18.88 -1.92 2.92
N ILE A 56 19.22 -0.66 3.18
CA ILE A 56 19.76 0.25 2.16
C ILE A 56 21.07 -0.31 1.58
N GLY A 57 22.01 -0.73 2.43
CA GLY A 57 23.25 -1.35 1.99
C GLY A 57 23.04 -2.62 1.15
N LEU A 58 22.05 -3.43 1.51
CA LEU A 58 21.66 -4.61 0.75
C LEU A 58 21.17 -4.23 -0.66
N TRP A 59 20.34 -3.21 -0.80
CA TRP A 59 19.84 -2.76 -2.10
C TRP A 59 20.93 -2.07 -2.93
N GLN A 60 21.74 -1.20 -2.31
CA GLN A 60 22.86 -0.51 -2.97
C GLN A 60 23.91 -1.49 -3.49
N SER A 61 24.16 -2.60 -2.78
CA SER A 61 25.16 -3.62 -3.18
C SER A 61 24.89 -4.24 -4.56
N THR A 62 23.67 -4.13 -5.06
CA THR A 62 23.30 -4.61 -6.40
C THR A 62 23.74 -3.67 -7.53
N GLY A 63 24.15 -2.44 -7.23
CA GLY A 63 24.39 -1.39 -8.23
C GLY A 63 23.14 -0.94 -8.98
N ARG A 64 21.94 -1.31 -8.51
CA ARG A 64 20.65 -1.04 -9.18
C ARG A 64 19.68 -0.18 -8.39
N ALA A 65 20.07 0.27 -7.18
CA ALA A 65 19.27 1.13 -6.33
C ALA A 65 19.31 2.59 -6.81
N GLU A 66 18.92 2.81 -8.05
CA GLU A 66 18.87 4.10 -8.74
C GLU A 66 17.42 4.41 -9.12
N HIS A 67 16.98 5.66 -8.97
CA HIS A 67 15.61 6.12 -9.22
C HIS A 67 15.07 5.65 -10.58
N SER A 68 15.87 5.78 -11.63
CA SER A 68 15.48 5.38 -13.00
C SER A 68 15.25 3.87 -13.17
N ILE A 69 16.03 3.06 -12.47
CA ILE A 69 15.90 1.60 -12.46
C ILE A 69 14.71 1.19 -11.60
N MET A 70 14.58 1.79 -10.41
CA MET A 70 13.46 1.55 -9.49
C MET A 70 12.12 1.91 -10.15
N GLN A 71 12.05 3.03 -10.87
CA GLN A 71 10.87 3.42 -11.62
C GLN A 71 10.47 2.36 -12.66
N LYS A 72 11.42 1.82 -13.41
CA LYS A 72 11.16 0.73 -14.38
C LYS A 72 10.65 -0.55 -13.71
N ILE A 73 11.16 -0.86 -12.51
CA ILE A 73 10.68 -1.99 -11.72
C ILE A 73 9.20 -1.78 -11.37
N PHE A 74 8.84 -0.62 -10.81
CA PHE A 74 7.47 -0.32 -10.41
C PHE A 74 6.50 -0.23 -11.62
N ASP A 75 6.97 0.28 -12.76
CA ASP A 75 6.18 0.31 -14.00
C ASP A 75 5.85 -1.10 -14.52
N ALA A 76 6.76 -2.06 -14.31
CA ALA A 76 6.59 -3.45 -14.73
C ALA A 76 5.73 -4.30 -13.77
N TRP A 77 5.48 -3.84 -12.55
CA TRP A 77 4.73 -4.62 -11.57
C TRP A 77 3.26 -4.79 -11.98
N PRO A 78 2.69 -5.97 -11.78
CA PRO A 78 1.31 -6.24 -12.16
C PRO A 78 0.33 -5.48 -11.27
N LEU A 79 -0.76 -5.03 -11.88
CA LEU A 79 -1.99 -4.67 -11.18
C LEU A 79 -2.95 -5.87 -11.24
N ASP A 80 -3.87 -5.95 -10.28
CA ASP A 80 -4.97 -6.89 -10.40
C ASP A 80 -5.73 -6.61 -11.71
N PRO A 81 -6.04 -7.63 -12.53
CA PRO A 81 -6.72 -7.44 -13.82
C PRO A 81 -8.04 -6.68 -13.73
N VAL A 82 -8.72 -6.73 -12.59
CA VAL A 82 -9.99 -6.04 -12.34
C VAL A 82 -9.79 -4.56 -11.99
N ALA A 83 -8.62 -4.17 -11.47
CA ALA A 83 -8.39 -2.83 -10.96
C ALA A 83 -8.69 -1.71 -11.99
N PRO A 84 -8.26 -1.78 -13.26
CA PRO A 84 -8.54 -0.72 -14.23
C PRO A 84 -10.04 -0.49 -14.47
N GLU A 85 -10.81 -1.57 -14.60
CA GLU A 85 -12.25 -1.48 -14.85
C GLU A 85 -13.01 -1.00 -13.60
N LEU A 86 -12.63 -1.50 -12.40
CA LEU A 86 -13.19 -1.02 -11.14
C LEU A 86 -12.98 0.48 -10.97
N ILE A 87 -11.77 0.98 -11.16
CA ILE A 87 -11.45 2.40 -11.04
C ILE A 87 -12.18 3.24 -12.09
N LYS A 88 -12.31 2.73 -13.32
CA LYS A 88 -13.08 3.39 -14.38
C LYS A 88 -14.56 3.51 -14.02
N SER A 89 -15.19 2.43 -13.55
CA SER A 89 -16.61 2.43 -13.16
C SER A 89 -16.90 3.40 -12.01
N LEU A 90 -16.01 3.50 -11.03
CA LEU A 90 -16.12 4.48 -9.94
C LEU A 90 -16.07 5.92 -10.47
N ARG A 91 -15.17 6.22 -11.41
CA ARG A 91 -15.07 7.55 -12.02
C ARG A 91 -16.30 7.93 -12.84
N GLU A 92 -16.85 7.00 -13.61
CA GLU A 92 -18.08 7.22 -14.40
C GLU A 92 -19.27 7.56 -13.49
N ARG A 93 -19.26 7.09 -12.25
CA ARG A 93 -20.25 7.39 -11.22
C ARG A 93 -19.87 8.63 -10.37
N HIS A 94 -18.84 9.37 -10.74
CA HIS A 94 -18.33 10.54 -10.00
C HIS A 94 -17.92 10.24 -8.55
N ILE A 95 -17.51 9.00 -8.27
CA ILE A 95 -17.00 8.59 -6.96
C ILE A 95 -15.52 8.94 -6.89
N GLN A 96 -15.11 9.65 -5.84
CA GLN A 96 -13.72 10.00 -5.62
C GLN A 96 -12.91 8.76 -5.22
N ILE A 97 -11.64 8.74 -5.58
CA ILE A 97 -10.77 7.59 -5.33
C ILE A 97 -9.48 8.09 -4.69
N CYS A 98 -9.08 7.41 -3.62
CA CYS A 98 -7.81 7.64 -2.93
C CYS A 98 -7.04 6.33 -2.77
N LEU A 99 -5.72 6.36 -2.96
CA LEU A 99 -4.83 5.25 -2.65
C LEU A 99 -4.08 5.60 -1.35
N ILE A 100 -4.04 4.67 -0.40
CA ILE A 100 -3.28 4.83 0.85
C ILE A 100 -2.56 3.52 1.13
N THR A 101 -1.23 3.53 1.03
CA THR A 101 -0.42 2.31 1.14
C THR A 101 0.68 2.38 2.19
N GLY A 102 1.03 1.25 2.78
CA GLY A 102 2.23 1.07 3.60
C GLY A 102 3.53 1.03 2.79
N SER A 103 3.43 0.97 1.47
CA SER A 103 4.52 0.83 0.52
C SER A 103 5.22 2.16 0.21
N PHE A 104 5.96 2.17 -0.90
CA PHE A 104 6.83 3.26 -1.34
C PHE A 104 6.06 4.35 -2.09
N ASP A 105 6.44 5.60 -1.89
CA ASP A 105 5.88 6.78 -2.56
C ASP A 105 5.98 6.70 -4.09
N THR A 106 7.15 6.32 -4.60
CA THR A 106 7.40 6.16 -6.04
C THR A 106 6.49 5.07 -6.66
N TYR A 107 6.24 3.98 -5.90
CA TYR A 107 5.31 2.94 -6.34
C TYR A 107 3.85 3.42 -6.29
N ALA A 108 3.45 4.08 -5.20
CA ALA A 108 2.11 4.66 -5.08
C ALA A 108 1.82 5.67 -6.20
N ALA A 109 2.79 6.54 -6.52
CA ALA A 109 2.70 7.47 -7.65
C ALA A 109 2.54 6.73 -8.99
N THR A 110 3.27 5.63 -9.17
CA THR A 110 3.19 4.79 -10.38
C THR A 110 1.81 4.14 -10.54
N VAL A 111 1.26 3.54 -9.48
CA VAL A 111 -0.09 2.97 -9.48
C VAL A 111 -1.14 4.07 -9.73
N GLY A 112 -1.01 5.20 -9.04
CA GLY A 112 -1.88 6.36 -9.24
C GLY A 112 -1.89 6.84 -10.70
N ARG A 113 -0.72 6.97 -11.33
CA ARG A 113 -0.59 7.34 -12.75
C ARG A 113 -1.21 6.31 -13.68
N ARG A 114 -0.94 5.00 -13.48
CA ARG A 114 -1.46 3.90 -14.32
C ARG A 114 -2.97 3.77 -14.25
N LEU A 115 -3.56 4.00 -13.07
CA LEU A 115 -5.01 3.95 -12.84
C LEU A 115 -5.69 5.32 -13.02
N GLY A 116 -4.92 6.40 -13.23
CA GLY A 116 -5.42 7.78 -13.33
C GLY A 116 -6.00 8.29 -12.02
N VAL A 117 -5.54 7.82 -10.87
CA VAL A 117 -5.95 8.29 -9.54
C VAL A 117 -5.04 9.43 -9.11
N LYS A 118 -5.64 10.57 -8.72
CA LYS A 118 -4.90 11.78 -8.36
C LYS A 118 -4.51 11.85 -6.88
N HIS A 119 -5.32 11.27 -6.01
CA HIS A 119 -5.08 11.27 -4.56
C HIS A 119 -4.40 9.96 -4.17
N TRP A 120 -3.16 10.04 -3.78
CA TRP A 120 -2.41 8.90 -3.27
C TRP A 120 -1.47 9.32 -2.14
N TYR A 121 -1.25 8.43 -1.21
CA TYR A 121 -0.36 8.59 -0.06
C TYR A 121 0.40 7.29 0.18
N ALA A 122 1.62 7.43 0.68
CA ALA A 122 2.49 6.30 1.03
C ALA A 122 3.12 6.52 2.40
N ASN A 123 3.38 5.43 3.12
CA ASN A 123 4.05 5.50 4.43
C ASN A 123 5.57 5.52 4.33
N THR A 124 6.10 5.18 3.16
CA THR A 124 7.54 5.11 2.93
C THR A 124 7.92 6.06 1.80
N GLU A 125 8.82 6.98 2.10
CA GLU A 125 9.37 7.95 1.15
C GLU A 125 10.84 7.62 0.88
N PHE A 126 11.20 7.40 -0.37
CA PHE A 126 12.59 7.22 -0.77
C PHE A 126 13.34 8.55 -0.85
N ILE A 127 14.58 8.54 -0.41
CA ILE A 127 15.49 9.69 -0.45
C ILE A 127 16.64 9.37 -1.40
N PHE A 128 16.78 10.18 -2.45
CA PHE A 128 17.82 10.04 -3.47
C PHE A 128 18.80 11.21 -3.39
N ASP A 129 20.03 10.98 -3.85
CA ASP A 129 20.99 12.06 -4.10
C ASP A 129 20.73 12.73 -5.47
N GLU A 130 21.56 13.72 -5.81
CA GLU A 130 21.47 14.46 -7.09
C GLU A 130 21.71 13.57 -8.33
N ALA A 131 22.43 12.46 -8.17
CA ALA A 131 22.66 11.48 -9.22
C ALA A 131 21.52 10.44 -9.35
N GLY A 132 20.51 10.50 -8.45
CA GLY A 132 19.41 9.57 -8.42
C GLY A 132 19.72 8.26 -7.69
N GLN A 133 20.83 8.17 -6.94
CA GLN A 133 21.14 6.98 -6.15
C GLN A 133 20.31 6.99 -4.86
N LEU A 134 19.74 5.85 -4.50
CA LEU A 134 19.00 5.68 -3.25
C LEU A 134 19.93 5.85 -2.05
N MET A 135 19.69 6.84 -1.22
CA MET A 135 20.49 7.15 -0.03
C MET A 135 19.84 6.64 1.25
N SER A 136 18.52 6.74 1.34
CA SER A 136 17.77 6.37 2.53
C SER A 136 16.28 6.26 2.21
N TYR A 137 15.49 5.98 3.24
CA TYR A 137 14.05 6.15 3.20
C TYR A 137 13.52 6.62 4.56
N ASN A 138 12.43 7.39 4.52
CA ASN A 138 11.61 7.66 5.69
C ASN A 138 10.49 6.63 5.76
N TYR A 139 10.28 6.04 6.94
CA TYR A 139 9.23 5.04 7.16
C TYR A 139 8.50 5.33 8.47
N VAL A 140 7.19 5.37 8.42
CA VAL A 140 6.38 5.54 9.62
C VAL A 140 6.05 4.17 10.21
N ARG A 141 6.53 3.91 11.44
CA ARG A 141 6.44 2.60 12.11
C ARG A 141 5.00 2.20 12.42
N ASP A 142 4.20 3.12 12.93
CA ASP A 142 2.76 2.91 13.13
C ASP A 142 2.01 3.16 11.83
N GLN A 143 1.97 2.12 11.00
CA GLN A 143 1.35 2.21 9.68
C GLN A 143 -0.15 2.47 9.74
N ALA A 144 -0.86 1.89 10.71
CA ALA A 144 -2.30 2.06 10.83
C ALA A 144 -2.66 3.51 11.22
N ALA A 145 -1.94 4.09 12.18
CA ALA A 145 -2.12 5.48 12.55
C ALA A 145 -1.75 6.44 11.41
N GLU A 146 -0.67 6.15 10.64
CA GLU A 146 -0.30 7.00 9.51
C GLU A 146 -1.29 6.91 8.36
N LYS A 147 -1.80 5.72 8.03
CA LYS A 147 -2.89 5.57 7.05
C LYS A 147 -4.13 6.39 7.46
N LEU A 148 -4.50 6.35 8.74
CA LEU A 148 -5.62 7.17 9.25
C LEU A 148 -5.35 8.66 9.09
N LYS A 149 -4.16 9.14 9.41
CA LYS A 149 -3.76 10.55 9.24
C LYS A 149 -3.76 10.97 7.77
N GLN A 150 -3.30 10.12 6.85
CA GLN A 150 -3.34 10.34 5.41
C GLN A 150 -4.79 10.39 4.90
N PHE A 151 -5.65 9.50 5.42
CA PHE A 151 -7.08 9.54 5.14
C PHE A 151 -7.74 10.86 5.59
N GLN A 152 -7.40 11.36 6.78
CA GLN A 152 -7.89 12.66 7.26
C GLN A 152 -7.46 13.82 6.33
N LYS A 153 -6.23 13.78 5.80
CA LYS A 153 -5.77 14.76 4.79
C LYS A 153 -6.63 14.67 3.51
N PHE A 154 -6.91 13.46 3.04
CA PHE A 154 -7.78 13.25 1.87
C PHE A 154 -9.21 13.79 2.14
N LEU A 155 -9.81 13.49 3.29
CA LEU A 155 -11.15 13.98 3.65
C LEU A 155 -11.20 15.51 3.64
N ALA A 156 -10.20 16.17 4.25
CA ALA A 156 -10.12 17.64 4.28
C ALA A 156 -10.01 18.23 2.86
N ALA A 157 -9.14 17.67 2.02
CA ALA A 157 -8.93 18.12 0.63
C ALA A 157 -10.17 17.90 -0.26
N SER A 158 -11.00 16.91 0.07
CA SER A 158 -12.16 16.49 -0.71
C SER A 158 -13.49 17.00 -0.16
N SER A 159 -13.49 17.70 0.99
CA SER A 159 -14.69 18.14 1.72
C SER A 159 -15.65 16.98 2.03
N LEU A 160 -15.11 15.83 2.44
CA LEU A 160 -15.82 14.62 2.79
C LEU A 160 -15.74 14.32 4.28
N THR A 161 -16.69 13.52 4.77
CA THR A 161 -16.62 12.88 6.08
C THR A 161 -16.19 11.42 5.95
N ALA A 162 -15.70 10.80 7.01
CA ALA A 162 -15.30 9.41 6.97
C ALA A 162 -16.46 8.47 6.59
N THR A 163 -17.67 8.77 7.01
CA THR A 163 -18.89 8.00 6.70
C THR A 163 -19.36 8.14 5.24
N ASP A 164 -18.84 9.12 4.49
CA ASP A 164 -19.04 9.24 3.05
C ASP A 164 -18.15 8.23 2.26
N CYS A 165 -17.24 7.56 2.95
CA CYS A 165 -16.21 6.73 2.32
C CYS A 165 -16.43 5.23 2.58
N LEU A 166 -15.88 4.43 1.68
CA LEU A 166 -15.69 2.99 1.80
C LEU A 166 -14.18 2.73 1.75
N ALA A 167 -13.67 1.84 2.60
CA ALA A 167 -12.26 1.45 2.59
C ALA A 167 -12.11 -0.01 2.12
N VAL A 168 -11.06 -0.29 1.33
CA VAL A 168 -10.73 -1.62 0.83
C VAL A 168 -9.27 -1.90 1.13
N GLY A 169 -8.99 -3.03 1.75
CA GLY A 169 -7.63 -3.43 2.13
C GLY A 169 -7.52 -4.90 2.47
N ASP A 170 -6.30 -5.38 2.73
CA ASP A 170 -5.99 -6.79 2.97
C ASP A 170 -5.19 -7.04 4.26
N GLY A 171 -4.81 -5.99 5.00
CA GLY A 171 -3.88 -6.09 6.11
C GLY A 171 -4.24 -5.34 7.38
N PRO A 172 -3.58 -5.68 8.51
CA PRO A 172 -3.83 -5.04 9.81
C PRO A 172 -3.66 -3.52 9.82
N ASN A 173 -2.85 -2.97 8.92
CA ASN A 173 -2.64 -1.54 8.76
C ASN A 173 -3.86 -0.78 8.20
N ASP A 174 -4.92 -1.49 7.76
CA ASP A 174 -6.18 -0.91 7.29
C ASP A 174 -7.26 -0.83 8.38
N ILE A 175 -7.01 -1.42 9.57
CA ILE A 175 -8.01 -1.50 10.66
C ILE A 175 -8.57 -0.14 11.02
N GLU A 176 -7.72 0.87 11.14
CA GLU A 176 -8.15 2.21 11.54
C GLU A 176 -8.98 2.91 10.42
N LEU A 177 -8.68 2.63 9.14
CA LEU A 177 -9.52 3.07 8.02
C LEU A 177 -10.91 2.40 8.06
N PHE A 178 -10.95 1.10 8.34
CA PHE A 178 -12.20 0.34 8.44
C PHE A 178 -13.07 0.85 9.58
N LYS A 179 -12.48 1.08 10.76
CA LYS A 179 -13.18 1.68 11.91
C LYS A 179 -13.68 3.09 11.61
N ALA A 180 -12.85 3.93 10.99
CA ALA A 180 -13.21 5.31 10.70
C ALA A 180 -14.36 5.42 9.69
N THR A 181 -14.36 4.59 8.65
CA THR A 181 -15.41 4.59 7.63
C THR A 181 -16.69 3.86 8.06
N GLY A 182 -16.56 2.88 8.98
CA GLY A 182 -17.62 1.93 9.32
C GLY A 182 -18.01 1.00 8.15
N ARG A 183 -17.23 1.04 7.04
CA ARG A 183 -17.50 0.32 5.79
C ARG A 183 -16.20 -0.22 5.18
N GLY A 184 -15.48 -1.01 5.97
CA GLY A 184 -14.28 -1.71 5.50
C GLY A 184 -14.64 -2.96 4.71
N ILE A 185 -14.09 -3.13 3.51
CA ILE A 185 -14.11 -4.41 2.77
C ILE A 185 -12.73 -5.02 2.88
N PHE A 186 -12.66 -6.13 3.55
CA PHE A 186 -11.44 -6.91 3.72
C PHE A 186 -11.32 -7.93 2.59
N ILE A 187 -10.25 -7.85 1.80
CA ILE A 187 -9.87 -8.87 0.84
C ILE A 187 -9.04 -9.91 1.60
N GLU A 188 -9.59 -11.11 1.74
CA GLU A 188 -8.90 -12.18 2.45
C GLU A 188 -7.71 -12.69 1.62
N PRO A 189 -6.50 -12.74 2.19
CA PRO A 189 -5.35 -13.30 1.50
C PRO A 189 -5.54 -14.80 1.25
N ALA A 190 -4.85 -15.34 0.24
CA ALA A 190 -4.94 -16.75 -0.14
C ALA A 190 -4.39 -17.71 0.93
N PHE A 191 -3.62 -17.22 1.89
CA PHE A 191 -3.06 -17.98 3.00
C PHE A 191 -3.37 -17.27 4.32
N ASP A 192 -3.63 -18.06 5.35
CA ASP A 192 -3.94 -17.53 6.68
C ASP A 192 -2.70 -16.94 7.36
N ARG A 193 -2.91 -15.89 8.14
CA ARG A 193 -1.89 -15.21 8.94
C ARG A 193 -2.47 -14.96 10.33
N ASP A 194 -1.67 -15.15 11.36
CA ASP A 194 -2.11 -15.03 12.76
C ASP A 194 -2.57 -13.62 13.15
N ASP A 195 -2.14 -12.59 12.38
CA ASP A 195 -2.42 -11.19 12.66
C ASP A 195 -3.75 -10.66 12.08
N LEU A 196 -4.54 -11.50 11.40
CA LEU A 196 -5.76 -11.07 10.68
C LEU A 196 -7.02 -10.97 11.53
N ALA A 197 -7.03 -11.48 12.77
CA ALA A 197 -8.23 -11.46 13.61
C ALA A 197 -8.80 -10.05 13.85
N GLY A 198 -7.92 -9.05 14.03
CA GLY A 198 -8.31 -7.66 14.25
C GLY A 198 -8.99 -7.02 13.05
N ILE A 199 -8.45 -7.22 11.83
CA ILE A 199 -9.02 -6.66 10.61
C ILE A 199 -10.33 -7.36 10.25
N ARG A 200 -10.41 -8.70 10.43
CA ARG A 200 -11.66 -9.45 10.26
C ARG A 200 -12.77 -8.88 11.15
N ALA A 201 -12.47 -8.59 12.42
CA ALA A 201 -13.45 -8.01 13.33
C ALA A 201 -13.86 -6.56 12.98
N ALA A 202 -12.98 -5.79 12.37
CA ALA A 202 -13.23 -4.40 11.96
C ALA A 202 -13.95 -4.29 10.61
N ALA A 203 -13.91 -5.31 9.77
CA ALA A 203 -14.48 -5.31 8.42
C ALA A 203 -15.99 -5.40 8.43
N TRP A 204 -16.62 -4.58 7.57
CA TRP A 204 -18.05 -4.69 7.26
C TRP A 204 -18.36 -5.87 6.33
N ARG A 205 -17.43 -6.18 5.41
CA ARG A 205 -17.53 -7.32 4.47
C ARG A 205 -16.19 -8.01 4.32
N HIS A 206 -16.24 -9.32 4.10
CA HIS A 206 -15.09 -10.14 3.76
C HIS A 206 -15.31 -10.70 2.35
N VAL A 207 -14.28 -10.63 1.53
CA VAL A 207 -14.34 -11.06 0.13
C VAL A 207 -13.05 -11.78 -0.27
N PRO A 208 -13.12 -12.72 -1.22
CA PRO A 208 -11.93 -13.49 -1.63
C PRO A 208 -11.07 -12.78 -2.68
N SER A 209 -11.52 -11.65 -3.25
CA SER A 209 -10.81 -11.02 -4.37
C SER A 209 -11.31 -9.60 -4.67
N LEU A 210 -10.52 -8.84 -5.44
CA LEU A 210 -10.92 -7.54 -5.96
C LEU A 210 -12.15 -7.64 -6.90
N ALA A 211 -12.33 -8.76 -7.60
CA ALA A 211 -13.52 -9.00 -8.42
C ALA A 211 -14.81 -9.04 -7.57
N ALA A 212 -14.74 -9.62 -6.37
CA ALA A 212 -15.87 -9.60 -5.45
C ALA A 212 -16.10 -8.20 -4.86
N VAL A 213 -15.07 -7.39 -4.63
CA VAL A 213 -15.21 -5.97 -4.30
C VAL A 213 -15.95 -5.25 -5.42
N HIS A 214 -15.54 -5.47 -6.68
CA HIS A 214 -16.18 -4.85 -7.84
C HIS A 214 -17.68 -5.15 -7.90
N ALA A 215 -18.08 -6.39 -7.65
CA ALA A 215 -19.49 -6.78 -7.63
C ALA A 215 -20.29 -6.11 -6.49
N ILE A 216 -19.68 -5.87 -5.33
CA ILE A 216 -20.33 -5.16 -4.20
C ILE A 216 -20.48 -3.65 -4.51
N ILE A 217 -19.46 -3.07 -5.13
CA ILE A 217 -19.39 -1.64 -5.41
C ILE A 217 -20.29 -1.25 -6.60
N ASN A 218 -20.47 -2.16 -7.57
CA ASN A 218 -21.29 -1.99 -8.78
C ASN A 218 -22.40 -3.07 -8.85
N PRO A 219 -23.41 -3.00 -7.97
CA PRO A 219 -24.50 -3.98 -7.93
C PRO A 219 -25.40 -3.90 -9.17
#